data_2fe979e0d6ad40dfae89a972af1d9548
#
_entry.id   2fe979e0d6ad40dfae89a972af1d9548
#
_cell.length_a   1.000
_cell.length_b   1.000
_cell.length_c   1.000
_cell.angle_alpha   90.00
_cell.angle_beta   90.00
_cell.angle_gamma   90.00
#
_symmetry.space_group_name_H-M   'P 1'
#
loop_
_entity.id
_entity.type
_entity.pdbx_description
1 polymer ?
#
loop_
_entity_poly.entity_id
_entity_poly.type
_entity_poly.pdbx_seq_one_letter_code
_entity_poly.pdbx_strand_id
1 'polypeptide(L)'
;MSTLIDLTPETVAAGDPTGQFAEVLNLSEHLRDALWRVESARIEAHQSPGGLVVAGMGGSAIGAQLAIATLGDRASRPMSVVRGYPLAPWTTPDTTVLCASYSGETEETLAAFEAAGAVGARRIVATTGGALAAEARAQDVPVIPMPGGFQPRAAVGYGLVIALEVAALSGVAESLHTEIDVAAAHADRLAREWGPAAPPDCSAKRLARALHGTIPVITGADLTAPIAYRWKTQFNENAKTPAFAGELPEIDHNEISGWARTPDLGRLSAVFLDDCDSHPRVRERIALTRGLIAPGAAVSEIVASIGETRTERLVSLVLLGDLVTLYAAILAGVDPVEIDVRHALTAALTASGA
;
A
#
# COMPACT_ATOMS: atom_id res chain seq x y z
N MET A 1 22.12 28.46 -2.12
CA MET A 1 20.72 28.06 -2.04
C MET A 1 20.37 27.52 -3.43
N SER A 2 20.22 26.21 -3.57
CA SER A 2 19.70 25.61 -4.81
C SER A 2 18.26 26.08 -4.93
N THR A 3 17.91 26.72 -6.06
CA THR A 3 16.52 27.04 -6.37
C THR A 3 15.75 25.73 -6.44
N LEU A 4 14.73 25.58 -5.57
CA LEU A 4 13.84 24.41 -5.62
C LEU A 4 13.24 24.31 -7.03
N ILE A 5 13.30 23.11 -7.58
CA ILE A 5 12.68 22.79 -8.88
C ILE A 5 11.17 23.09 -8.79
N ASP A 6 10.64 23.82 -9.75
CA ASP A 6 9.19 24.06 -9.81
C ASP A 6 8.48 22.83 -10.36
N LEU A 7 7.41 22.38 -9.68
CA LEU A 7 6.64 21.20 -10.04
C LEU A 7 5.54 21.53 -11.07
N THR A 8 5.97 22.11 -12.21
CA THR A 8 5.06 22.34 -13.35
C THR A 8 4.77 21.03 -14.09
N PRO A 9 3.69 20.97 -14.90
CA PRO A 9 3.41 19.79 -15.72
C PRO A 9 4.60 19.37 -16.60
N GLU A 10 5.32 20.35 -17.18
CA GLU A 10 6.47 20.13 -18.06
C GLU A 10 7.65 19.53 -17.28
N THR A 11 7.94 20.05 -16.09
CA THR A 11 9.00 19.53 -15.22
C THR A 11 8.69 18.12 -14.75
N VAL A 12 7.43 17.87 -14.40
CA VAL A 12 6.97 16.52 -14.00
C VAL A 12 7.10 15.54 -15.16
N ALA A 13 6.64 15.91 -16.36
CA ALA A 13 6.75 15.07 -17.55
C ALA A 13 8.22 14.76 -17.92
N ALA A 14 9.11 15.72 -17.76
CA ALA A 14 10.55 15.54 -18.03
C ALA A 14 11.21 14.58 -17.02
N GLY A 15 10.76 14.57 -15.77
CA GLY A 15 11.30 13.73 -14.70
C GLY A 15 10.60 12.36 -14.55
N ASP A 16 9.55 12.10 -15.33
CA ASP A 16 8.78 10.85 -15.34
C ASP A 16 8.65 10.28 -16.77
N PRO A 17 9.76 9.87 -17.40
CA PRO A 17 9.75 9.41 -18.78
C PRO A 17 8.96 8.13 -19.01
N THR A 18 8.70 7.38 -17.94
CA THR A 18 7.97 6.10 -17.97
C THR A 18 6.48 6.23 -17.65
N GLY A 19 6.00 7.43 -17.29
CA GLY A 19 4.59 7.70 -17.04
C GLY A 19 4.05 7.18 -15.71
N GLN A 20 4.89 7.07 -14.68
CA GLN A 20 4.48 6.58 -13.36
C GLN A 20 3.38 7.45 -12.71
N PHE A 21 3.38 8.77 -12.98
CA PHE A 21 2.28 9.63 -12.56
C PHE A 21 0.95 9.21 -13.19
N ALA A 22 0.94 8.85 -14.47
CA ALA A 22 -0.29 8.42 -15.14
C ALA A 22 -0.86 7.14 -14.50
N GLU A 23 0.01 6.19 -14.12
CA GLU A 23 -0.39 4.98 -13.43
C GLU A 23 -1.02 5.25 -12.06
N VAL A 24 -0.44 6.15 -11.28
CA VAL A 24 -0.96 6.53 -9.96
C VAL A 24 -2.28 7.30 -10.09
N LEU A 25 -2.38 8.21 -11.06
CA LEU A 25 -3.59 9.01 -11.30
C LEU A 25 -4.76 8.16 -11.80
N ASN A 26 -4.49 7.00 -12.40
CA ASN A 26 -5.51 6.04 -12.85
C ASN A 26 -6.02 5.12 -11.73
N LEU A 27 -5.75 5.42 -10.47
CA LEU A 27 -6.20 4.59 -9.33
C LEU A 27 -7.72 4.31 -9.38
N SER A 28 -8.53 5.27 -9.81
CA SER A 28 -9.98 5.11 -9.96
C SER A 28 -10.34 3.99 -10.93
N GLU A 29 -9.68 3.92 -12.08
CA GLU A 29 -9.85 2.88 -13.07
C GLU A 29 -9.35 1.52 -12.59
N HIS A 30 -8.23 1.51 -11.83
CA HIS A 30 -7.71 0.28 -11.23
C HIS A 30 -8.70 -0.34 -10.23
N LEU A 31 -9.39 0.50 -9.44
CA LEU A 31 -10.42 0.02 -8.50
C LEU A 31 -11.60 -0.62 -9.25
N ARG A 32 -12.12 0.03 -10.30
CA ARG A 32 -13.26 -0.48 -11.10
C ARG A 32 -12.88 -1.72 -11.91
N ASP A 33 -11.72 -1.71 -12.58
CA ASP A 33 -11.25 -2.87 -13.35
C ASP A 33 -11.00 -4.08 -12.43
N ALA A 34 -10.51 -3.85 -11.20
CA ALA A 34 -10.33 -4.93 -10.23
C ALA A 34 -11.66 -5.57 -9.82
N LEU A 35 -12.73 -4.78 -9.58
CA LEU A 35 -14.08 -5.31 -9.33
C LEU A 35 -14.54 -6.19 -10.50
N TRP A 36 -14.47 -5.67 -11.71
CA TRP A 36 -14.87 -6.40 -12.91
C TRP A 36 -14.08 -7.71 -13.07
N ARG A 37 -12.79 -7.73 -12.76
CA ARG A 37 -11.94 -8.93 -12.87
C ARG A 37 -12.32 -10.00 -11.87
N VAL A 38 -12.64 -9.62 -10.63
CA VAL A 38 -13.13 -10.58 -9.63
C VAL A 38 -14.47 -11.17 -10.05
N GLU A 39 -15.41 -10.36 -10.51
CA GLU A 39 -16.70 -10.83 -11.03
C GLU A 39 -16.52 -11.76 -12.23
N SER A 40 -15.65 -11.39 -13.17
CA SER A 40 -15.38 -12.16 -14.39
C SER A 40 -14.69 -13.50 -14.10
N ALA A 41 -13.99 -13.64 -12.98
CA ALA A 41 -13.39 -14.89 -12.55
C ALA A 41 -14.44 -15.92 -12.08
N ARG A 42 -15.68 -15.50 -11.83
CA ARG A 42 -16.83 -16.35 -11.46
C ARG A 42 -16.55 -17.32 -10.32
N ILE A 43 -15.80 -16.85 -9.31
CA ILE A 43 -15.51 -17.64 -8.14
C ILE A 43 -16.77 -17.79 -7.30
N GLU A 44 -17.17 -19.02 -7.01
CA GLU A 44 -18.35 -19.28 -6.21
C GLU A 44 -18.13 -18.81 -4.76
N ALA A 45 -19.15 -18.12 -4.22
CA ALA A 45 -19.17 -17.76 -2.81
C ALA A 45 -19.17 -19.00 -1.92
N HIS A 46 -18.44 -18.94 -0.83
CA HIS A 46 -18.26 -20.08 0.08
C HIS A 46 -18.08 -19.58 1.50
N GLN A 47 -18.02 -20.52 2.46
CA GLN A 47 -17.78 -20.19 3.86
C GLN A 47 -16.40 -20.67 4.30
N SER A 48 -15.62 -19.77 4.88
CA SER A 48 -14.31 -20.07 5.46
C SER A 48 -14.31 -19.78 6.96
N PRO A 49 -14.77 -20.72 7.79
CA PRO A 49 -14.79 -20.52 9.24
C PRO A 49 -13.42 -20.22 9.84
N GLY A 50 -12.34 -20.72 9.23
CA GLY A 50 -10.96 -20.44 9.60
C GLY A 50 -10.44 -19.05 9.12
N GLY A 51 -11.29 -18.27 8.43
CA GLY A 51 -10.94 -16.94 7.95
C GLY A 51 -10.19 -16.93 6.63
N LEU A 52 -9.55 -15.80 6.33
CA LEU A 52 -8.78 -15.54 5.10
C LEU A 52 -7.32 -15.26 5.42
N VAL A 53 -6.42 -16.02 4.79
CA VAL A 53 -4.98 -15.73 4.76
C VAL A 53 -4.64 -15.19 3.38
N VAL A 54 -3.97 -14.05 3.32
CA VAL A 54 -3.40 -13.53 2.07
C VAL A 54 -1.89 -13.72 2.10
N ALA A 55 -1.38 -14.56 1.21
CA ALA A 55 0.05 -14.79 1.05
C ALA A 55 0.58 -13.93 -0.11
N GLY A 56 1.56 -13.08 0.16
CA GLY A 56 2.15 -12.19 -0.84
C GLY A 56 3.27 -11.33 -0.29
N MET A 57 4.03 -10.70 -1.18
CA MET A 57 5.14 -9.83 -0.84
C MET A 57 4.94 -8.41 -1.39
N GLY A 58 5.64 -7.43 -0.83
CA GLY A 58 5.68 -6.05 -1.34
C GLY A 58 4.31 -5.44 -1.62
N GLY A 59 4.07 -5.03 -2.87
CA GLY A 59 2.81 -4.43 -3.35
C GLY A 59 1.58 -5.34 -3.19
N SER A 60 1.76 -6.66 -3.36
CA SER A 60 0.67 -7.64 -3.19
C SER A 60 0.25 -7.78 -1.72
N ALA A 61 1.22 -7.76 -0.80
CA ALA A 61 0.95 -7.85 0.63
C ALA A 61 0.31 -6.57 1.18
N ILE A 62 0.75 -5.39 0.72
CA ILE A 62 0.20 -4.12 1.22
C ILE A 62 -1.27 -3.94 0.84
N GLY A 63 -1.68 -4.38 -0.36
CA GLY A 63 -3.09 -4.33 -0.76
C GLY A 63 -3.99 -5.07 0.23
N ALA A 64 -3.58 -6.26 0.68
CA ALA A 64 -4.32 -7.02 1.69
C ALA A 64 -4.31 -6.36 3.08
N GLN A 65 -3.21 -5.73 3.49
CA GLN A 65 -3.20 -4.97 4.76
C GLN A 65 -4.12 -3.75 4.72
N LEU A 66 -4.17 -3.07 3.58
CA LEU A 66 -5.13 -2.00 3.35
C LEU A 66 -6.56 -2.53 3.39
N ALA A 67 -6.83 -3.71 2.82
CA ALA A 67 -8.14 -4.36 2.90
C ALA A 67 -8.54 -4.69 4.34
N ILE A 68 -7.63 -5.25 5.15
CA ILE A 68 -7.89 -5.50 6.58
C ILE A 68 -8.23 -4.19 7.31
N ALA A 69 -7.47 -3.13 7.08
CA ALA A 69 -7.73 -1.84 7.69
C ALA A 69 -9.06 -1.21 7.20
N THR A 70 -9.38 -1.39 5.91
CA THR A 70 -10.67 -0.95 5.35
C THR A 70 -11.84 -1.67 6.00
N LEU A 71 -11.75 -2.98 6.18
CA LEU A 71 -12.79 -3.77 6.84
C LEU A 71 -12.93 -3.40 8.32
N GLY A 72 -11.82 -3.30 9.05
CA GLY A 72 -11.85 -3.01 10.48
C GLY A 72 -12.76 -3.98 11.23
N ASP A 73 -13.71 -3.44 11.98
CA ASP A 73 -14.70 -4.19 12.79
C ASP A 73 -15.82 -4.85 11.95
N ARG A 74 -15.87 -4.59 10.64
CA ARG A 74 -16.82 -5.25 9.71
C ARG A 74 -16.38 -6.67 9.32
N ALA A 75 -15.14 -7.06 9.63
CA ALA A 75 -14.71 -8.45 9.44
C ALA A 75 -15.29 -9.34 10.52
N SER A 76 -16.11 -10.30 10.12
CA SER A 76 -16.75 -11.26 11.04
C SER A 76 -15.85 -12.47 11.39
N ARG A 77 -14.73 -12.61 10.67
CA ARG A 77 -13.75 -13.71 10.82
C ARG A 77 -12.33 -13.17 10.68
N PRO A 78 -11.31 -13.90 11.18
CA PRO A 78 -9.93 -13.48 11.06
C PRO A 78 -9.49 -13.28 9.61
N MET A 79 -8.76 -12.21 9.36
CA MET A 79 -8.04 -11.99 8.13
C MET A 79 -6.59 -11.64 8.46
N SER A 80 -5.64 -12.26 7.77
CA SER A 80 -4.21 -12.05 8.03
C SER A 80 -3.39 -12.03 6.76
N VAL A 81 -2.20 -11.42 6.85
CA VAL A 81 -1.23 -11.37 5.74
C VAL A 81 0.01 -12.15 6.14
N VAL A 82 0.42 -13.07 5.29
CA VAL A 82 1.67 -13.82 5.42
C VAL A 82 2.69 -13.25 4.42
N ARG A 83 3.87 -12.89 4.96
CA ARG A 83 5.05 -12.50 4.20
C ARG A 83 6.17 -13.45 4.53
N GLY A 84 6.65 -14.19 3.55
CA GLY A 84 7.67 -15.23 3.74
C GLY A 84 7.17 -16.61 3.36
N TYR A 85 8.03 -17.61 3.57
CA TYR A 85 7.82 -18.98 3.07
C TYR A 85 6.75 -19.79 3.85
N PRO A 86 6.74 -19.84 5.19
CA PRO A 86 5.76 -20.66 5.90
C PRO A 86 4.39 -19.97 5.97
N LEU A 87 3.34 -20.75 5.78
CA LEU A 87 1.99 -20.32 6.14
C LEU A 87 1.85 -20.21 7.67
N ALA A 88 0.85 -19.45 8.10
CA ALA A 88 0.48 -19.42 9.50
C ALA A 88 0.11 -20.84 9.99
N PRO A 89 0.65 -21.31 11.12
CA PRO A 89 0.50 -22.70 11.57
C PRO A 89 -0.95 -23.09 11.92
N TRP A 90 -1.84 -22.10 12.06
CA TRP A 90 -3.26 -22.30 12.29
C TRP A 90 -4.09 -22.37 11.00
N THR A 91 -3.44 -22.36 9.82
CA THR A 91 -4.12 -22.55 8.53
C THR A 91 -4.63 -23.99 8.42
N THR A 92 -5.92 -24.15 8.13
CA THR A 92 -6.63 -25.45 8.09
C THR A 92 -7.45 -25.57 6.80
N PRO A 93 -8.08 -26.74 6.52
CA PRO A 93 -9.01 -26.87 5.41
C PRO A 93 -10.19 -25.88 5.44
N ASP A 94 -10.54 -25.34 6.59
CA ASP A 94 -11.59 -24.33 6.78
C ASP A 94 -11.13 -22.91 6.46
N THR A 95 -9.86 -22.71 6.08
CA THR A 95 -9.26 -21.43 5.74
C THR A 95 -9.23 -21.24 4.23
N THR A 96 -9.55 -20.02 3.75
CA THR A 96 -9.22 -19.62 2.38
C THR A 96 -7.84 -18.98 2.36
N VAL A 97 -7.00 -19.35 1.38
CA VAL A 97 -5.69 -18.75 1.14
C VAL A 97 -5.71 -18.05 -0.23
N LEU A 98 -5.61 -16.73 -0.22
CA LEU A 98 -5.39 -15.92 -1.42
C LEU A 98 -3.89 -15.78 -1.65
N CYS A 99 -3.37 -16.43 -2.69
CA CYS A 99 -1.98 -16.29 -3.12
C CYS A 99 -1.86 -15.15 -4.13
N ALA A 100 -1.31 -14.02 -3.69
CA ALA A 100 -1.20 -12.81 -4.50
C ALA A 100 0.26 -12.53 -4.89
N SER A 101 0.56 -12.58 -6.18
CA SER A 101 1.86 -12.22 -6.74
C SER A 101 1.68 -11.53 -8.08
N TYR A 102 2.12 -10.27 -8.18
CA TYR A 102 1.99 -9.52 -9.43
C TYR A 102 2.72 -10.24 -10.58
N SER A 103 3.99 -10.60 -10.41
CA SER A 103 4.77 -11.33 -11.42
C SER A 103 4.36 -12.80 -11.59
N GLY A 104 3.80 -13.42 -10.54
CA GLY A 104 3.59 -14.85 -10.46
C GLY A 104 4.85 -15.69 -10.25
N GLU A 105 6.01 -15.03 -10.01
CA GLU A 105 7.31 -15.69 -9.84
C GLU A 105 7.87 -15.51 -8.40
N THR A 106 7.07 -15.00 -7.47
CA THR A 106 7.51 -14.76 -6.09
C THR A 106 7.63 -16.09 -5.34
N GLU A 107 8.85 -16.47 -4.95
CA GLU A 107 9.15 -17.77 -4.33
C GLU A 107 8.33 -18.01 -3.05
N GLU A 108 8.23 -16.99 -2.20
CA GLU A 108 7.45 -17.08 -0.95
C GLU A 108 5.97 -17.33 -1.22
N THR A 109 5.43 -16.74 -2.30
CA THR A 109 4.01 -16.92 -2.67
C THR A 109 3.78 -18.30 -3.29
N LEU A 110 4.73 -18.81 -4.07
CA LEU A 110 4.69 -20.17 -4.61
C LEU A 110 4.76 -21.21 -3.48
N ALA A 111 5.68 -21.03 -2.52
CA ALA A 111 5.76 -21.90 -1.35
C ALA A 111 4.48 -21.90 -0.51
N ALA A 112 3.87 -20.72 -0.32
CA ALA A 112 2.60 -20.61 0.38
C ALA A 112 1.44 -21.29 -0.37
N PHE A 113 1.44 -21.20 -1.72
CA PHE A 113 0.45 -21.89 -2.56
C PHE A 113 0.54 -23.41 -2.42
N GLU A 114 1.74 -23.99 -2.45
CA GLU A 114 1.96 -25.43 -2.23
C GLU A 114 1.56 -25.84 -0.81
N ALA A 115 2.02 -25.10 0.20
CA ALA A 115 1.70 -25.39 1.59
C ALA A 115 0.19 -25.34 1.87
N ALA A 116 -0.54 -24.38 1.27
CA ALA A 116 -1.99 -24.28 1.37
C ALA A 116 -2.68 -25.51 0.76
N GLY A 117 -2.18 -26.00 -0.37
CA GLY A 117 -2.66 -27.24 -1.00
C GLY A 117 -2.41 -28.47 -0.11
N ALA A 118 -1.23 -28.57 0.48
CA ALA A 118 -0.85 -29.68 1.34
C ALA A 118 -1.72 -29.81 2.61
N VAL A 119 -2.17 -28.68 3.19
CA VAL A 119 -3.09 -28.67 4.33
C VAL A 119 -4.56 -28.76 3.93
N GLY A 120 -4.87 -28.80 2.61
CA GLY A 120 -6.24 -28.86 2.11
C GLY A 120 -7.02 -27.57 2.20
N ALA A 121 -6.37 -26.43 2.40
CA ALA A 121 -7.01 -25.13 2.40
C ALA A 121 -7.53 -24.75 1.00
N ARG A 122 -8.66 -24.02 0.95
CA ARG A 122 -9.16 -23.48 -0.33
C ARG A 122 -8.21 -22.41 -0.83
N ARG A 123 -7.73 -22.54 -2.08
CA ARG A 123 -6.82 -21.59 -2.70
C ARG A 123 -7.52 -20.74 -3.73
N ILE A 124 -7.14 -19.46 -3.82
CA ILE A 124 -7.48 -18.52 -4.87
C ILE A 124 -6.17 -17.81 -5.25
N VAL A 125 -5.95 -17.54 -6.52
CA VAL A 125 -4.75 -16.89 -7.02
C VAL A 125 -5.07 -15.54 -7.63
N ALA A 126 -4.24 -14.53 -7.37
CA ALA A 126 -4.28 -13.23 -8.03
C ALA A 126 -2.90 -12.92 -8.64
N THR A 127 -2.82 -12.83 -9.97
CA THR A 127 -1.53 -12.67 -10.67
C THR A 127 -1.71 -12.17 -12.10
N THR A 128 -0.64 -11.61 -12.69
CA THR A 128 -0.59 -11.30 -14.14
C THR A 128 -0.26 -12.54 -14.98
N GLY A 129 0.33 -13.59 -14.38
CA GLY A 129 0.80 -14.79 -15.09
C GLY A 129 1.81 -15.59 -14.27
N GLY A 130 2.88 -16.00 -14.91
CA GLY A 130 4.02 -16.69 -14.31
C GLY A 130 3.74 -18.12 -13.85
N ALA A 131 4.69 -18.69 -13.10
CA ALA A 131 4.61 -20.02 -12.53
C ALA A 131 3.37 -20.22 -11.66
N LEU A 132 3.01 -19.21 -10.87
CA LEU A 132 1.83 -19.28 -9.99
C LEU A 132 0.53 -19.48 -10.78
N ALA A 133 0.37 -18.82 -11.95
CA ALA A 133 -0.79 -19.02 -12.80
C ALA A 133 -0.78 -20.42 -13.46
N ALA A 134 0.40 -20.91 -13.84
CA ALA A 134 0.55 -22.23 -14.43
C ALA A 134 0.19 -23.34 -13.43
N GLU A 135 0.73 -23.27 -12.22
CA GLU A 135 0.43 -24.21 -11.14
C GLU A 135 -1.05 -24.17 -10.72
N ALA A 136 -1.63 -22.98 -10.61
CA ALA A 136 -3.04 -22.83 -10.30
C ALA A 136 -3.93 -23.52 -11.34
N ARG A 137 -3.67 -23.31 -12.63
CA ARG A 137 -4.41 -23.96 -13.73
C ARG A 137 -4.23 -25.48 -13.74
N ALA A 138 -3.01 -25.97 -13.48
CA ALA A 138 -2.73 -27.41 -13.44
C ALA A 138 -3.48 -28.13 -12.30
N GLN A 139 -3.88 -27.40 -11.26
CA GLN A 139 -4.56 -27.91 -10.08
C GLN A 139 -6.02 -27.43 -9.97
N ASP A 140 -6.61 -26.90 -11.04
CA ASP A 140 -7.97 -26.35 -11.10
C ASP A 140 -8.27 -25.31 -10.01
N VAL A 141 -7.26 -24.52 -9.60
CA VAL A 141 -7.40 -23.43 -8.64
C VAL A 141 -7.83 -22.15 -9.37
N PRO A 142 -8.87 -21.43 -8.89
CA PRO A 142 -9.33 -20.20 -9.50
C PRO A 142 -8.24 -19.13 -9.56
N VAL A 143 -8.15 -18.44 -10.70
CA VAL A 143 -7.21 -17.33 -10.93
C VAL A 143 -8.00 -16.06 -11.24
N ILE A 144 -7.75 -15.01 -10.46
CA ILE A 144 -8.18 -13.63 -10.75
C ILE A 144 -7.05 -12.98 -11.55
N PRO A 145 -7.23 -12.72 -12.85
CA PRO A 145 -6.16 -12.19 -13.68
C PRO A 145 -5.95 -10.71 -13.41
N MET A 146 -4.73 -10.31 -13.08
CA MET A 146 -4.33 -8.90 -12.98
C MET A 146 -3.77 -8.42 -14.33
N PRO A 147 -3.92 -7.13 -14.69
CA PRO A 147 -3.28 -6.60 -15.90
C PRO A 147 -1.78 -6.44 -15.68
N GLY A 148 -0.99 -6.76 -16.71
CA GLY A 148 0.45 -6.50 -16.72
C GLY A 148 0.77 -5.08 -17.17
N GLY A 149 2.06 -4.71 -17.10
CA GLY A 149 2.56 -3.44 -17.62
C GLY A 149 2.79 -2.36 -16.56
N PHE A 150 2.31 -2.54 -15.32
CA PHE A 150 2.54 -1.60 -14.22
C PHE A 150 3.82 -1.92 -13.45
N GLN A 151 4.32 -0.91 -12.74
CA GLN A 151 5.16 -1.21 -11.60
C GLN A 151 4.32 -1.90 -10.51
N PRO A 152 4.79 -2.98 -9.86
CA PRO A 152 3.98 -3.73 -8.87
C PRO A 152 3.36 -2.84 -7.77
N ARG A 153 4.05 -1.75 -7.40
CA ARG A 153 3.57 -0.78 -6.41
C ARG A 153 2.39 0.07 -6.91
N ALA A 154 2.27 0.30 -8.23
CA ALA A 154 1.14 1.01 -8.83
C ALA A 154 -0.13 0.16 -8.88
N ALA A 155 0.00 -1.17 -8.84
CA ALA A 155 -1.12 -2.10 -8.84
C ALA A 155 -1.84 -2.24 -7.48
N VAL A 156 -1.62 -1.29 -6.55
CA VAL A 156 -2.20 -1.37 -5.19
C VAL A 156 -3.72 -1.42 -5.17
N GLY A 157 -4.40 -0.71 -6.09
CA GLY A 157 -5.86 -0.74 -6.23
C GLY A 157 -6.38 -2.15 -6.52
N TYR A 158 -5.69 -2.90 -7.37
CA TYR A 158 -6.02 -4.31 -7.63
C TYR A 158 -5.85 -5.17 -6.37
N GLY A 159 -4.72 -5.04 -5.68
CA GLY A 159 -4.46 -5.80 -4.45
C GLY A 159 -5.49 -5.53 -3.36
N LEU A 160 -5.89 -4.26 -3.18
CA LEU A 160 -6.91 -3.85 -2.23
C LEU A 160 -8.28 -4.47 -2.57
N VAL A 161 -8.77 -4.25 -3.78
CA VAL A 161 -10.11 -4.68 -4.20
C VAL A 161 -10.21 -6.20 -4.24
N ILE A 162 -9.22 -6.89 -4.81
CA ILE A 162 -9.22 -8.35 -4.85
C ILE A 162 -9.27 -8.94 -3.43
N ALA A 163 -8.52 -8.39 -2.49
CA ALA A 163 -8.54 -8.88 -1.10
C ALA A 163 -9.89 -8.63 -0.41
N LEU A 164 -10.54 -7.47 -0.65
CA LEU A 164 -11.88 -7.14 -0.14
C LEU A 164 -12.95 -8.10 -0.71
N GLU A 165 -12.94 -8.29 -2.02
CA GLU A 165 -13.92 -9.14 -2.69
C GLU A 165 -13.73 -10.64 -2.35
N VAL A 166 -12.48 -11.10 -2.22
CA VAL A 166 -12.22 -12.47 -1.75
C VAL A 166 -12.64 -12.64 -0.29
N ALA A 167 -12.50 -11.63 0.56
CA ALA A 167 -13.03 -11.64 1.93
C ALA A 167 -14.56 -11.79 1.92
N ALA A 168 -15.25 -11.10 1.02
CA ALA A 168 -16.70 -11.23 0.85
C ALA A 168 -17.08 -12.61 0.31
N LEU A 169 -16.43 -13.09 -0.75
CA LEU A 169 -16.70 -14.42 -1.34
C LEU A 169 -16.45 -15.56 -0.35
N SER A 170 -15.50 -15.41 0.59
CA SER A 170 -15.20 -16.41 1.63
C SER A 170 -16.03 -16.25 2.91
N GLY A 171 -16.98 -15.30 2.94
CA GLY A 171 -17.84 -15.04 4.09
C GLY A 171 -17.09 -14.47 5.29
N VAL A 172 -15.94 -13.82 5.08
CA VAL A 172 -15.17 -13.12 6.12
C VAL A 172 -15.75 -11.75 6.42
N ALA A 173 -16.30 -11.09 5.39
CA ALA A 173 -16.96 -9.80 5.51
C ALA A 173 -18.14 -9.70 4.52
N GLU A 174 -18.93 -8.66 4.64
CA GLU A 174 -19.89 -8.29 3.60
C GLU A 174 -19.17 -7.61 2.43
N SER A 175 -19.78 -7.65 1.22
CA SER A 175 -19.22 -7.00 0.04
C SER A 175 -19.25 -5.47 0.21
N LEU A 176 -18.15 -4.83 -0.15
CA LEU A 176 -17.99 -3.38 -0.19
C LEU A 176 -18.11 -2.81 -1.62
N HIS A 177 -18.67 -3.54 -2.56
CA HIS A 177 -18.74 -3.17 -3.98
C HIS A 177 -19.17 -1.73 -4.20
N THR A 178 -20.31 -1.31 -3.64
CA THR A 178 -20.83 0.06 -3.77
C THR A 178 -19.87 1.09 -3.14
N GLU A 179 -19.26 0.75 -2.00
CA GLU A 179 -18.31 1.63 -1.33
C GLU A 179 -17.03 1.80 -2.16
N ILE A 180 -16.58 0.75 -2.83
CA ILE A 180 -15.43 0.78 -3.75
C ILE A 180 -15.73 1.67 -4.96
N ASP A 181 -16.91 1.60 -5.55
CA ASP A 181 -17.33 2.47 -6.67
C ASP A 181 -17.34 3.95 -6.26
N VAL A 182 -17.86 4.26 -5.08
CA VAL A 182 -17.85 5.62 -4.54
C VAL A 182 -16.41 6.09 -4.30
N ALA A 183 -15.56 5.23 -3.75
CA ALA A 183 -14.14 5.53 -3.52
C ALA A 183 -13.37 5.72 -4.84
N ALA A 184 -13.73 5.00 -5.90
CA ALA A 184 -13.15 5.20 -7.23
C ALA A 184 -13.50 6.58 -7.79
N ALA A 185 -14.77 7.01 -7.69
CA ALA A 185 -15.18 8.35 -8.10
C ALA A 185 -14.49 9.45 -7.27
N HIS A 186 -14.29 9.20 -5.98
CA HIS A 186 -13.55 10.09 -5.08
C HIS A 186 -12.08 10.21 -5.49
N ALA A 187 -11.41 9.09 -5.78
CA ALA A 187 -10.03 9.05 -6.26
C ALA A 187 -9.84 9.85 -7.56
N ASP A 188 -10.77 9.74 -8.50
CA ASP A 188 -10.76 10.48 -9.77
C ASP A 188 -10.83 12.01 -9.53
N ARG A 189 -11.65 12.47 -8.59
CA ARG A 189 -11.69 13.89 -8.20
C ARG A 189 -10.37 14.35 -7.58
N LEU A 190 -9.82 13.58 -6.63
CA LEU A 190 -8.57 13.91 -5.96
C LEU A 190 -7.36 13.86 -6.91
N ALA A 191 -7.36 12.96 -7.90
CA ALA A 191 -6.34 12.90 -8.94
C ALA A 191 -6.25 14.21 -9.75
N ARG A 192 -7.39 14.85 -10.03
CA ARG A 192 -7.41 16.19 -10.67
C ARG A 192 -6.92 17.29 -9.74
N GLU A 193 -7.27 17.21 -8.44
CA GLU A 193 -6.90 18.23 -7.45
C GLU A 193 -5.40 18.19 -7.09
N TRP A 194 -4.73 17.05 -7.23
CA TRP A 194 -3.36 16.84 -6.78
C TRP A 194 -2.38 16.48 -7.89
N GLY A 195 -2.86 16.22 -9.10
CA GLY A 195 -2.04 15.83 -10.25
C GLY A 195 -1.13 16.94 -10.78
N PRO A 196 -0.33 16.67 -11.84
CA PRO A 196 0.64 17.64 -12.36
C PRO A 196 0.07 18.99 -12.76
N ALA A 197 -1.16 19.02 -13.30
CA ALA A 197 -1.84 20.27 -13.70
C ALA A 197 -2.45 21.04 -12.52
N ALA A 198 -2.48 20.48 -11.31
CA ALA A 198 -3.01 21.14 -10.12
C ALA A 198 -2.13 22.35 -9.71
N PRO A 199 -2.71 23.31 -8.94
CA PRO A 199 -1.96 24.48 -8.46
C PRO A 199 -0.66 24.10 -7.74
N PRO A 200 0.37 24.99 -7.76
CA PRO A 200 1.65 24.73 -7.11
C PRO A 200 1.55 24.47 -5.59
N ASP A 201 0.53 24.99 -4.94
CA ASP A 201 0.26 24.88 -3.51
C ASP A 201 -0.72 23.75 -3.14
N CYS A 202 -1.12 22.92 -4.11
CA CYS A 202 -1.95 21.75 -3.81
C CYS A 202 -1.26 20.84 -2.78
N SER A 203 -2.06 20.09 -2.02
CA SER A 203 -1.57 19.31 -0.88
C SER A 203 -0.39 18.40 -1.20
N ALA A 204 -0.42 17.69 -2.35
CA ALA A 204 0.64 16.78 -2.73
C ALA A 204 1.96 17.49 -3.01
N LYS A 205 1.93 18.58 -3.82
CA LYS A 205 3.13 19.37 -4.16
C LYS A 205 3.70 20.10 -2.95
N ARG A 206 2.82 20.68 -2.10
CA ARG A 206 3.21 21.35 -0.87
C ARG A 206 3.93 20.41 0.08
N LEU A 207 3.35 19.23 0.31
CA LEU A 207 3.92 18.26 1.23
C LEU A 207 5.24 17.67 0.69
N ALA A 208 5.34 17.39 -0.61
CA ALA A 208 6.59 16.96 -1.23
C ALA A 208 7.72 17.97 -1.04
N ARG A 209 7.43 19.29 -1.22
CA ARG A 209 8.42 20.35 -0.96
C ARG A 209 8.80 20.44 0.51
N ALA A 210 7.84 20.32 1.42
CA ALA A 210 8.11 20.38 2.86
C ALA A 210 9.04 19.24 3.31
N LEU A 211 8.85 18.03 2.75
CA LEU A 211 9.63 16.84 3.10
C LEU A 211 10.94 16.72 2.32
N HIS A 212 11.15 17.52 1.29
CA HIS A 212 12.37 17.46 0.45
C HIS A 212 13.64 17.68 1.29
N GLY A 213 14.64 16.81 1.11
CA GLY A 213 15.91 16.87 1.84
C GLY A 213 15.81 16.47 3.31
N THR A 214 14.76 15.76 3.69
CA THR A 214 14.60 15.16 5.03
C THR A 214 14.46 13.64 4.94
N ILE A 215 14.53 12.97 6.08
CA ILE A 215 14.20 11.55 6.25
C ILE A 215 12.81 11.49 6.89
N PRO A 216 11.75 11.10 6.15
CA PRO A 216 10.42 11.08 6.69
C PRO A 216 10.18 9.89 7.64
N VAL A 217 9.59 10.19 8.80
CA VAL A 217 9.01 9.21 9.73
C VAL A 217 7.50 9.37 9.65
N ILE A 218 6.82 8.37 9.10
CA ILE A 218 5.38 8.41 8.85
C ILE A 218 4.68 7.59 9.93
N THR A 219 3.77 8.20 10.68
CA THR A 219 3.06 7.55 11.78
C THR A 219 1.58 7.47 11.46
N GLY A 220 1.00 6.31 11.66
CA GLY A 220 -0.44 6.06 11.53
C GLY A 220 -1.00 5.32 12.72
N ALA A 221 -2.32 5.09 12.70
CA ALA A 221 -3.03 4.26 13.66
C ALA A 221 -4.24 3.62 12.97
N ASP A 222 -4.67 2.45 13.40
CA ASP A 222 -5.87 1.77 12.86
C ASP A 222 -5.90 1.80 11.31
N LEU A 223 -6.85 2.53 10.73
CA LEU A 223 -6.98 2.67 9.28
C LEU A 223 -5.68 3.17 8.64
N THR A 224 -4.99 4.08 9.29
CA THR A 224 -3.83 4.76 8.70
C THR A 224 -2.49 4.05 8.94
N ALA A 225 -2.42 3.05 9.82
CA ALA A 225 -1.19 2.32 10.09
C ALA A 225 -0.58 1.64 8.84
N PRO A 226 -1.30 0.82 8.06
CA PRO A 226 -0.75 0.24 6.83
C PRO A 226 -0.49 1.29 5.74
N ILE A 227 -1.19 2.43 5.76
CA ILE A 227 -0.93 3.53 4.84
C ILE A 227 0.41 4.20 5.18
N ALA A 228 0.71 4.40 6.46
CA ALA A 228 2.02 4.91 6.90
C ALA A 228 3.17 4.00 6.43
N TYR A 229 3.00 2.68 6.58
CA TYR A 229 3.95 1.72 6.05
C TYR A 229 4.08 1.82 4.52
N ARG A 230 2.95 2.00 3.77
CA ARG A 230 3.01 2.21 2.32
C ARG A 230 3.78 3.48 1.97
N TRP A 231 3.50 4.62 2.60
CA TRP A 231 4.21 5.87 2.33
C TRP A 231 5.71 5.67 2.49
N LYS A 232 6.14 5.02 3.58
CA LYS A 232 7.55 4.67 3.80
C LYS A 232 8.13 3.89 2.62
N THR A 233 7.45 2.84 2.15
CA THR A 233 7.97 2.05 1.02
C THR A 233 7.98 2.85 -0.29
N GLN A 234 6.99 3.72 -0.50
CA GLN A 234 6.94 4.59 -1.67
C GLN A 234 8.06 5.65 -1.67
N PHE A 235 8.41 6.23 -0.51
CA PHE A 235 9.60 7.10 -0.41
C PHE A 235 10.87 6.35 -0.77
N ASN A 236 11.02 5.13 -0.28
CA ASN A 236 12.18 4.30 -0.58
C ASN A 236 12.28 3.99 -2.08
N GLU A 237 11.17 3.55 -2.71
CA GLU A 237 11.17 3.09 -4.09
C GLU A 237 11.08 4.23 -5.11
N ASN A 238 10.23 5.24 -4.91
CA ASN A 238 10.05 6.33 -5.87
C ASN A 238 11.13 7.40 -5.69
N ALA A 239 11.29 7.94 -4.48
CA ALA A 239 12.19 9.06 -4.22
C ALA A 239 13.62 8.66 -3.84
N LYS A 240 13.93 7.35 -3.74
CA LYS A 240 15.23 6.81 -3.29
C LYS A 240 15.64 7.40 -1.93
N THR A 241 14.65 7.78 -1.13
CA THR A 241 14.86 8.42 0.17
C THR A 241 14.58 7.41 1.29
N PRO A 242 15.51 7.16 2.21
CA PRO A 242 15.23 6.40 3.42
C PRO A 242 14.04 7.00 4.16
N ALA A 243 13.10 6.16 4.58
CA ALA A 243 11.95 6.59 5.36
C ALA A 243 11.58 5.49 6.36
N PHE A 244 10.90 5.87 7.44
CA PHE A 244 10.48 4.97 8.50
C PHE A 244 8.97 5.07 8.71
N ALA A 245 8.38 4.03 9.27
CA ALA A 245 6.98 4.04 9.66
C ALA A 245 6.85 3.62 11.12
N GLY A 246 5.93 4.29 11.84
CA GLY A 246 5.58 3.98 13.21
C GLY A 246 4.07 3.85 13.37
N GLU A 247 3.63 3.22 14.45
CA GLU A 247 2.22 3.02 14.76
C GLU A 247 1.89 3.55 16.16
N LEU A 248 0.86 4.41 16.25
CA LEU A 248 0.30 4.83 17.51
C LEU A 248 -0.72 3.78 18.02
N PRO A 249 -0.76 3.53 19.32
CA PRO A 249 -0.04 4.25 20.40
C PRO A 249 1.37 3.72 20.71
N GLU A 250 1.87 2.70 20.02
CA GLU A 250 3.12 1.99 20.37
C GLU A 250 4.35 2.90 20.36
N ILE A 251 4.49 3.80 19.38
CA ILE A 251 5.65 4.72 19.32
C ILE A 251 5.79 5.64 20.54
N ASP A 252 4.69 5.91 21.25
CA ASP A 252 4.69 6.74 22.46
C ASP A 252 5.35 6.04 23.66
N HIS A 253 5.52 4.72 23.59
CA HIS A 253 6.17 3.94 24.66
C HIS A 253 7.68 3.84 24.48
N ASN A 254 8.22 4.15 23.29
CA ASN A 254 9.64 3.94 22.97
C ASN A 254 10.22 5.02 22.03
N GLU A 255 9.76 5.11 20.79
CA GLU A 255 10.37 5.91 19.72
C GLU A 255 10.35 7.42 20.00
N ILE A 256 9.33 7.93 20.70
CA ILE A 256 9.23 9.34 21.07
C ILE A 256 10.47 9.86 21.77
N SER A 257 11.16 9.01 22.57
CA SER A 257 12.37 9.37 23.32
C SER A 257 13.55 9.67 22.40
N GLY A 258 13.61 9.08 21.21
CA GLY A 258 14.68 9.26 20.24
C GLY A 258 14.71 10.64 19.60
N TRP A 259 13.56 11.33 19.53
CA TRP A 259 13.44 12.60 18.83
C TRP A 259 14.25 13.74 19.45
N ALA A 260 14.59 13.68 20.74
CA ALA A 260 15.44 14.66 21.38
C ALA A 260 16.85 14.78 20.78
N ARG A 261 17.33 13.72 20.13
CA ARG A 261 18.68 13.65 19.55
C ARG A 261 18.70 13.79 18.02
N THR A 262 17.56 13.88 17.36
CA THR A 262 17.50 13.95 15.88
C THR A 262 18.29 15.10 15.27
N PRO A 263 18.36 16.32 15.86
CA PRO A 263 19.16 17.41 15.31
C PRO A 263 20.64 17.09 15.17
N ASP A 264 21.16 16.19 16.02
CA ASP A 264 22.57 15.76 15.99
C ASP A 264 22.82 14.65 14.94
N LEU A 265 21.76 13.95 14.51
CA LEU A 265 21.85 12.75 13.68
C LEU A 265 21.44 12.97 12.24
N GLY A 266 20.64 13.98 11.97
CA GLY A 266 20.15 14.29 10.62
C GLY A 266 18.87 15.09 10.61
N ARG A 267 18.33 15.33 9.41
CA ARG A 267 17.09 16.08 9.22
C ARG A 267 15.91 15.10 9.11
N LEU A 268 15.36 14.70 10.24
CA LEU A 268 14.15 13.89 10.29
C LEU A 268 12.90 14.78 10.25
N SER A 269 11.90 14.36 9.49
CA SER A 269 10.57 14.97 9.49
C SER A 269 9.53 13.99 9.99
N ALA A 270 8.53 14.49 10.73
CA ALA A 270 7.43 13.71 11.26
C ALA A 270 6.15 13.97 10.46
N VAL A 271 5.51 12.92 9.99
CA VAL A 271 4.22 12.98 9.30
C VAL A 271 3.24 12.08 10.05
N PHE A 272 2.19 12.66 10.60
CA PHE A 272 1.11 11.93 11.27
C PHE A 272 -0.08 11.83 10.32
N LEU A 273 -0.51 10.60 10.02
CA LEU A 273 -1.73 10.35 9.26
C LEU A 273 -2.91 10.26 10.23
N ASP A 274 -3.84 11.21 10.14
CA ASP A 274 -5.04 11.29 10.99
C ASP A 274 -6.27 10.81 10.23
N ASP A 275 -7.15 10.08 10.92
CA ASP A 275 -8.46 9.70 10.42
C ASP A 275 -9.56 10.12 11.39
N CYS A 276 -10.69 10.62 10.85
CA CYS A 276 -11.77 11.16 11.68
C CYS A 276 -12.42 10.09 12.57
N ASP A 277 -12.37 8.81 12.18
CA ASP A 277 -12.93 7.69 12.95
C ASP A 277 -11.91 7.05 13.91
N SER A 278 -10.66 7.56 13.96
CA SER A 278 -9.69 7.08 14.94
C SER A 278 -10.20 7.32 16.37
N HIS A 279 -9.87 6.38 17.25
CA HIS A 279 -10.23 6.50 18.67
C HIS A 279 -9.82 7.89 19.22
N PRO A 280 -10.69 8.61 19.96
CA PRO A 280 -10.43 9.99 20.42
C PRO A 280 -9.08 10.13 21.15
N ARG A 281 -8.67 9.13 21.94
CA ARG A 281 -7.37 9.14 22.62
C ARG A 281 -6.19 9.02 21.67
N VAL A 282 -6.35 8.37 20.52
CA VAL A 282 -5.31 8.31 19.48
C VAL A 282 -5.13 9.68 18.85
N ARG A 283 -6.21 10.37 18.51
CA ARG A 283 -6.16 11.75 17.97
C ARG A 283 -5.55 12.73 18.96
N GLU A 284 -5.88 12.61 20.24
CA GLU A 284 -5.23 13.40 21.30
C GLU A 284 -3.72 13.10 21.38
N ARG A 285 -3.32 11.81 21.27
CA ARG A 285 -1.90 11.41 21.22
C ARG A 285 -1.18 12.02 20.01
N ILE A 286 -1.76 12.01 18.83
CA ILE A 286 -1.17 12.67 17.63
C ILE A 286 -0.81 14.13 17.96
N ALA A 287 -1.74 14.89 18.55
CA ALA A 287 -1.51 16.31 18.87
C ALA A 287 -0.40 16.49 19.93
N LEU A 288 -0.43 15.69 21.00
CA LEU A 288 0.54 15.77 22.09
C LEU A 288 1.94 15.31 21.65
N THR A 289 2.03 14.15 20.97
CA THR A 289 3.30 13.60 20.47
C THR A 289 3.94 14.57 19.49
N ARG A 290 3.15 15.10 18.54
CA ARG A 290 3.63 16.14 17.61
C ARG A 290 4.23 17.33 18.35
N GLY A 291 3.56 17.83 19.39
CA GLY A 291 4.05 18.95 20.18
C GLY A 291 5.37 18.65 20.91
N LEU A 292 5.49 17.43 21.44
CA LEU A 292 6.67 17.00 22.20
C LEU A 292 7.90 16.79 21.30
N ILE A 293 7.70 16.25 20.09
CA ILE A 293 8.81 15.98 19.17
C ILE A 293 9.19 17.16 18.27
N ALA A 294 8.35 18.20 18.20
CA ALA A 294 8.56 19.37 17.33
C ALA A 294 9.96 19.99 17.43
N PRO A 295 10.61 20.10 18.60
CA PRO A 295 11.97 20.64 18.69
C PRO A 295 13.02 19.80 17.96
N GLY A 296 12.78 18.49 17.83
CA GLY A 296 13.70 17.55 17.14
C GLY A 296 13.37 17.35 15.66
N ALA A 297 12.19 17.74 15.21
CA ALA A 297 11.74 17.50 13.83
C ALA A 297 12.12 18.69 12.91
N ALA A 298 12.70 18.40 11.76
CA ALA A 298 12.94 19.40 10.72
C ALA A 298 11.62 19.96 10.14
N VAL A 299 10.61 19.09 10.04
CA VAL A 299 9.23 19.41 9.63
C VAL A 299 8.29 18.51 10.43
N SER A 300 7.12 19.01 10.80
CA SER A 300 6.08 18.22 11.48
C SER A 300 4.71 18.52 10.90
N GLU A 301 4.13 17.55 10.19
CA GLU A 301 2.85 17.66 9.48
C GLU A 301 1.81 16.69 10.04
N ILE A 302 0.55 17.11 10.08
CA ILE A 302 -0.60 16.21 10.23
C ILE A 302 -1.34 16.19 8.90
N VAL A 303 -1.59 15.00 8.39
CA VAL A 303 -2.27 14.76 7.12
C VAL A 303 -3.56 14.00 7.40
N ALA A 304 -4.69 14.68 7.27
CA ALA A 304 -5.99 14.09 7.48
C ALA A 304 -6.47 13.32 6.24
N SER A 305 -7.16 12.22 6.47
CA SER A 305 -7.91 11.51 5.43
C SER A 305 -9.09 12.35 4.93
N ILE A 306 -9.51 12.11 3.68
CA ILE A 306 -10.63 12.83 3.04
C ILE A 306 -11.62 11.79 2.50
N GLY A 307 -12.91 11.94 2.81
CA GLY A 307 -13.98 11.09 2.32
C GLY A 307 -15.03 10.81 3.41
N GLU A 308 -16.18 10.33 2.98
CA GLU A 308 -17.29 9.98 3.86
C GLU A 308 -17.17 8.53 4.35
N THR A 309 -16.89 7.61 3.42
CA THR A 309 -16.73 6.20 3.74
C THR A 309 -15.29 5.88 4.17
N ARG A 310 -15.13 4.77 4.87
CA ARG A 310 -13.81 4.28 5.28
C ARG A 310 -12.91 3.98 4.09
N THR A 311 -13.48 3.45 3.00
CA THR A 311 -12.75 3.17 1.76
C THR A 311 -12.30 4.45 1.06
N GLU A 312 -13.16 5.49 0.96
CA GLU A 312 -12.75 6.80 0.42
C GLU A 312 -11.60 7.40 1.19
N ARG A 313 -11.67 7.38 2.53
CA ARG A 313 -10.63 7.94 3.40
C ARG A 313 -9.31 7.22 3.26
N LEU A 314 -9.32 5.88 3.19
CA LEU A 314 -8.11 5.09 2.91
C LEU A 314 -7.53 5.43 1.54
N VAL A 315 -8.37 5.44 0.50
CA VAL A 315 -7.95 5.71 -0.89
C VAL A 315 -7.36 7.12 -1.02
N SER A 316 -7.92 8.11 -0.31
CA SER A 316 -7.41 9.49 -0.32
C SER A 316 -5.96 9.56 0.16
N LEU A 317 -5.62 8.90 1.26
CA LEU A 317 -4.26 8.91 1.81
C LEU A 317 -3.30 8.03 0.98
N VAL A 318 -3.78 6.95 0.37
CA VAL A 318 -2.98 6.14 -0.56
C VAL A 318 -2.58 6.99 -1.78
N LEU A 319 -3.54 7.62 -2.44
CA LEU A 319 -3.29 8.47 -3.60
C LEU A 319 -2.38 9.66 -3.27
N LEU A 320 -2.65 10.31 -2.14
CA LEU A 320 -1.84 11.46 -1.70
C LEU A 320 -0.37 11.06 -1.50
N GLY A 321 -0.12 9.94 -0.79
CA GLY A 321 1.23 9.47 -0.51
C GLY A 321 1.98 9.05 -1.76
N ASP A 322 1.30 8.37 -2.66
CA ASP A 322 1.90 7.99 -3.95
C ASP A 322 2.32 9.22 -4.76
N LEU A 323 1.46 10.24 -4.86
CA LEU A 323 1.79 11.49 -5.55
C LEU A 323 2.88 12.29 -4.83
N VAL A 324 2.85 12.39 -3.49
CA VAL A 324 3.89 13.06 -2.70
C VAL A 324 5.25 12.46 -2.98
N THR A 325 5.35 11.12 -3.02
CA THR A 325 6.64 10.44 -3.24
C THR A 325 7.13 10.56 -4.69
N LEU A 326 6.22 10.62 -5.66
CA LEU A 326 6.58 10.91 -7.06
C LEU A 326 7.07 12.37 -7.22
N TYR A 327 6.38 13.35 -6.62
CA TYR A 327 6.88 14.73 -6.61
C TYR A 327 8.21 14.86 -5.87
N ALA A 328 8.42 14.09 -4.78
CA ALA A 328 9.71 14.04 -4.09
C ALA A 328 10.82 13.48 -4.97
N ALA A 329 10.52 12.48 -5.83
CA ALA A 329 11.46 11.98 -6.84
C ALA A 329 11.88 13.08 -7.85
N ILE A 330 10.90 13.83 -8.37
CA ILE A 330 11.18 14.97 -9.27
C ILE A 330 12.07 16.00 -8.59
N LEU A 331 11.76 16.37 -7.34
CA LEU A 331 12.57 17.33 -6.57
C LEU A 331 13.98 16.83 -6.29
N ALA A 332 14.16 15.52 -6.13
CA ALA A 332 15.45 14.87 -5.92
C ALA A 332 16.22 14.63 -7.23
N GLY A 333 15.59 14.80 -8.38
CA GLY A 333 16.19 14.52 -9.70
C GLY A 333 16.49 13.04 -9.93
N VAL A 334 15.66 12.13 -9.39
CA VAL A 334 15.80 10.67 -9.53
C VAL A 334 14.64 10.09 -10.34
N ASP A 335 14.92 9.04 -11.11
CA ASP A 335 13.88 8.29 -11.82
C ASP A 335 13.03 7.50 -10.81
N PRO A 336 11.71 7.74 -10.74
CA PRO A 336 10.86 7.03 -9.79
C PRO A 336 10.77 5.52 -10.07
N VAL A 337 11.04 5.07 -11.29
CA VAL A 337 10.87 3.65 -11.69
C VAL A 337 12.10 2.81 -11.44
N GLU A 338 13.29 3.36 -11.57
CA GLU A 338 14.56 2.65 -11.43
C GLU A 338 14.71 1.98 -10.04
N ILE A 339 15.06 0.69 -10.02
CA ILE A 339 15.26 -0.14 -8.81
C ILE A 339 16.44 -1.10 -8.96
N ASP A 340 17.55 -0.63 -9.49
CA ASP A 340 18.76 -1.42 -9.82
C ASP A 340 19.28 -2.28 -8.67
N VAL A 341 19.28 -1.75 -7.44
CA VAL A 341 19.73 -2.48 -6.26
C VAL A 341 18.88 -3.74 -6.02
N ARG A 342 17.56 -3.67 -6.27
CA ARG A 342 16.66 -4.82 -6.12
C ARG A 342 16.90 -5.84 -7.23
N HIS A 343 17.11 -5.40 -8.46
CA HIS A 343 17.46 -6.30 -9.59
C HIS A 343 18.79 -7.01 -9.33
N ALA A 344 19.80 -6.30 -8.81
CA ALA A 344 21.10 -6.89 -8.45
C ALA A 344 20.95 -7.96 -7.36
N LEU A 345 20.13 -7.72 -6.33
CA LEU A 345 19.86 -8.71 -5.29
C LEU A 345 19.19 -9.96 -5.87
N THR A 346 18.14 -9.81 -6.70
CA THR A 346 17.44 -10.93 -7.32
C THR A 346 18.40 -11.76 -8.20
N ALA A 347 19.24 -11.10 -9.01
CA ALA A 347 20.24 -11.79 -9.83
C ALA A 347 21.26 -12.57 -8.98
N ALA A 348 21.70 -12.00 -7.84
CA ALA A 348 22.63 -12.66 -6.93
C ALA A 348 22.00 -13.90 -6.27
N LEU A 349 20.73 -13.82 -5.85
CA LEU A 349 19.99 -14.95 -5.28
C LEU A 349 19.80 -16.08 -6.32
N THR A 350 19.43 -15.74 -7.54
CA THR A 350 19.31 -16.72 -8.63
C THR A 350 20.66 -17.41 -8.91
N ALA A 351 21.76 -16.68 -8.84
CA ALA A 351 23.10 -17.22 -9.07
C ALA A 351 23.62 -18.10 -7.92
N SER A 352 23.13 -17.87 -6.69
CA SER A 352 23.56 -18.65 -5.51
C SER A 352 23.01 -20.07 -5.47
N GLY A 353 21.98 -20.38 -6.27
CA GLY A 353 21.41 -21.72 -6.38
C GLY A 353 20.82 -22.26 -5.07
N ALA A 354 20.44 -21.38 -4.14
CA ALA A 354 19.89 -21.75 -2.83
C ALA A 354 18.40 -22.09 -2.93
#